data_950295013b4faacd582ab33039fc0446
#
_entry.id   950295013b4faacd582ab33039fc0446
#
_cell.length_a   1.000
_cell.length_b   1.000
_cell.length_c   1.000
_cell.angle_alpha   90.00
_cell.angle_beta   90.00
_cell.angle_gamma   90.00
#
_symmetry.space_group_name_H-M   'P 1'
#
loop_
_entity.id
_entity.type
_entity.pdbx_description
1 polymer ?
#
loop_
_entity_poly.entity_id
_entity_poly.type
_entity_poly.pdbx_seq_one_letter_code
_entity_poly.pdbx_strand_id
1 'polypeptide(L)'
;MRHMTKSILHRYAIILIAGTLLAACGGESTTENPVTFNTTTSSYSGPAASTADVQAFRLNVWENLNKQNRCGACHSTGGQSPTFVRMDDVNLAYAQANSIADLANPANSRMVTKVAGGHNCWLDSDSACGDVITAYITAWAGGITGVGNVIERVAPPLRDPGDSKSFPVDSGLFAA
;
A
#
# COMPACT_ATOMS: atom_id res chain seq x y z
N MET A 1 -50.77 32.53 39.92
CA MET A 1 -49.46 32.17 40.51
C MET A 1 -48.98 30.75 40.17
N ARG A 2 -49.66 29.90 39.35
CA ARG A 2 -49.25 28.52 39.05
C ARG A 2 -48.35 28.34 37.81
N HIS A 3 -48.22 29.38 36.96
CA HIS A 3 -47.46 29.26 35.73
C HIS A 3 -45.97 29.66 35.84
N MET A 4 -45.59 30.41 36.86
CA MET A 4 -44.21 30.89 37.04
C MET A 4 -43.25 29.83 37.57
N THR A 5 -43.75 28.89 38.37
CA THR A 5 -42.92 27.83 38.99
C THR A 5 -42.47 26.72 38.03
N LYS A 6 -43.28 26.44 37.00
CA LYS A 6 -42.92 25.42 35.98
C LYS A 6 -41.80 25.86 35.06
N SER A 7 -41.70 27.16 34.76
CA SER A 7 -40.66 27.73 33.88
C SER A 7 -39.27 27.72 34.54
N ILE A 8 -39.22 27.91 35.84
CA ILE A 8 -37.95 27.95 36.60
C ILE A 8 -37.37 26.51 36.73
N LEU A 9 -38.20 25.55 37.06
CA LEU A 9 -37.80 24.14 37.12
C LEU A 9 -37.27 23.58 35.79
N HIS A 10 -37.86 23.99 34.66
CA HIS A 10 -37.41 23.57 33.33
C HIS A 10 -36.02 24.13 32.97
N ARG A 11 -35.74 25.37 33.41
CA ARG A 11 -34.46 26.03 33.16
C ARG A 11 -33.34 25.41 33.96
N TYR A 12 -33.58 24.97 35.20
CA TYR A 12 -32.58 24.28 36.03
C TYR A 12 -32.34 22.85 35.60
N ALA A 13 -33.34 22.14 35.09
CA ALA A 13 -33.18 20.80 34.53
C ALA A 13 -32.32 20.78 33.26
N ILE A 14 -32.42 21.78 32.38
CA ILE A 14 -31.62 21.92 31.18
C ILE A 14 -30.14 22.25 31.51
N ILE A 15 -29.91 23.05 32.56
CA ILE A 15 -28.52 23.40 32.97
C ILE A 15 -27.81 22.21 33.59
N LEU A 16 -28.52 21.34 34.31
CA LEU A 16 -27.94 20.15 34.95
C LEU A 16 -27.58 19.05 33.91
N ILE A 17 -28.31 18.97 32.77
CA ILE A 17 -28.01 18.01 31.73
C ILE A 17 -26.83 18.48 30.84
N ALA A 18 -26.60 19.78 30.71
CA ALA A 18 -25.48 20.34 29.95
C ALA A 18 -24.12 20.22 30.67
N GLY A 19 -24.12 20.00 31.99
CA GLY A 19 -22.91 19.96 32.82
C GLY A 19 -22.22 18.59 32.85
N THR A 20 -22.84 17.51 32.42
CA THR A 20 -22.31 16.14 32.54
C THR A 20 -21.64 15.57 31.28
N LEU A 21 -21.53 16.34 30.21
CA LEU A 21 -20.94 15.91 28.94
C LEU A 21 -19.49 16.35 28.69
N LEU A 22 -18.82 16.97 29.67
CA LEU A 22 -17.44 17.48 29.51
C LEU A 22 -16.37 16.69 30.28
N ALA A 23 -16.66 15.46 30.69
CA ALA A 23 -15.68 14.66 31.44
C ALA A 23 -15.26 13.36 30.72
N ALA A 24 -15.11 13.41 29.37
CA ALA A 24 -14.65 12.24 28.60
C ALA A 24 -13.67 12.63 27.49
N CYS A 25 -12.62 13.38 27.82
CA CYS A 25 -11.44 13.54 26.97
C CYS A 25 -10.19 13.63 27.85
N GLY A 26 -10.00 12.62 28.70
CA GLY A 26 -8.73 12.30 29.36
C GLY A 26 -8.15 11.08 28.66
N GLY A 27 -7.72 11.20 27.42
CA GLY A 27 -6.95 10.19 26.73
C GLY A 27 -5.53 10.22 27.26
N GLU A 28 -5.20 9.25 28.09
CA GLU A 28 -3.84 8.91 28.50
C GLU A 28 -3.04 8.61 27.23
N SER A 29 -2.03 9.46 26.95
CA SER A 29 -1.04 9.21 25.91
C SER A 29 -0.16 8.05 26.38
N THR A 30 -0.62 6.83 26.20
CA THR A 30 0.28 5.69 26.20
C THR A 30 0.96 5.66 24.83
N THR A 31 2.23 5.98 24.82
CA THR A 31 3.16 5.92 23.70
C THR A 31 3.46 4.45 23.36
N GLU A 32 2.44 3.67 23.08
CA GLU A 32 2.57 2.37 22.46
C GLU A 32 1.44 2.26 21.45
N ASN A 33 1.75 2.70 20.23
CA ASN A 33 0.97 2.33 19.08
C ASN A 33 1.39 0.89 18.74
N PRO A 34 0.65 -0.15 19.15
CA PRO A 34 0.83 -1.44 18.53
C PRO A 34 0.35 -1.23 17.11
N VAL A 35 1.28 -1.13 16.18
CA VAL A 35 0.97 -1.34 14.78
C VAL A 35 0.39 -2.76 14.74
N THR A 36 -0.91 -2.86 14.92
CA THR A 36 -1.67 -4.07 14.64
C THR A 36 -1.58 -4.18 13.13
N PHE A 37 -0.53 -4.87 12.68
CA PHE A 37 -0.57 -5.43 11.34
C PHE A 37 -1.80 -6.33 11.35
N ASN A 38 -2.85 -5.88 10.73
CA ASN A 38 -3.96 -6.72 10.37
C ASN A 38 -3.35 -7.77 9.44
N THR A 39 -2.87 -8.84 10.03
CA THR A 39 -2.52 -10.07 9.33
C THR A 39 -3.83 -10.66 8.88
N THR A 40 -4.48 -10.02 7.91
CA THR A 40 -5.40 -10.71 7.05
C THR A 40 -4.56 -11.82 6.46
N THR A 41 -4.84 -13.05 6.86
CA THR A 41 -4.13 -14.23 6.41
C THR A 41 -4.31 -14.28 4.89
N SER A 42 -3.40 -13.64 4.19
CA SER A 42 -3.34 -13.71 2.74
C SER A 42 -3.08 -15.17 2.42
N SER A 43 -3.92 -15.79 1.61
CA SER A 43 -3.75 -17.16 1.12
C SER A 43 -2.53 -17.30 0.20
N TYR A 44 -1.68 -16.28 0.15
CA TYR A 44 -0.46 -16.25 -0.64
C TYR A 44 0.63 -17.08 0.06
N SER A 45 1.10 -18.12 -0.63
CA SER A 45 2.16 -19.03 -0.18
C SER A 45 3.46 -18.93 -1.01
N GLY A 46 3.54 -17.97 -1.91
CA GLY A 46 4.72 -17.72 -2.74
C GLY A 46 5.87 -17.04 -1.98
N PRO A 47 6.97 -16.71 -2.67
CA PRO A 47 8.11 -16.00 -2.10
C PRO A 47 7.73 -14.68 -1.42
N ALA A 48 8.38 -14.37 -0.32
CA ALA A 48 8.21 -13.06 0.34
C ALA A 48 8.59 -11.91 -0.61
N ALA A 49 8.04 -10.73 -0.37
CA ALA A 49 8.45 -9.52 -1.07
C ALA A 49 9.94 -9.26 -0.85
N SER A 50 10.70 -9.13 -1.93
CA SER A 50 12.16 -9.01 -1.91
C SER A 50 12.65 -7.63 -1.49
N THR A 51 11.80 -6.59 -1.61
CA THR A 51 12.10 -5.21 -1.25
C THR A 51 10.90 -4.54 -0.60
N ALA A 52 11.14 -3.40 0.06
CA ALA A 52 10.07 -2.59 0.63
C ALA A 52 9.09 -2.09 -0.45
N ASP A 53 9.56 -1.81 -1.65
CA ASP A 53 8.73 -1.40 -2.78
C ASP A 53 7.81 -2.56 -3.24
N VAL A 54 8.33 -3.76 -3.38
CA VAL A 54 7.52 -4.95 -3.67
C VAL A 54 6.48 -5.19 -2.58
N GLN A 55 6.85 -4.94 -1.32
CA GLN A 55 5.91 -5.05 -0.21
C GLN A 55 4.82 -3.98 -0.28
N ALA A 56 5.17 -2.73 -0.61
CA ALA A 56 4.19 -1.66 -0.81
C ALA A 56 3.23 -1.97 -1.96
N PHE A 57 3.73 -2.47 -3.08
CA PHE A 57 2.92 -2.97 -4.18
C PHE A 57 1.98 -4.10 -3.73
N ARG A 58 2.52 -5.10 -3.03
CA ARG A 58 1.73 -6.23 -2.54
C ARG A 58 0.53 -5.77 -1.73
N LEU A 59 0.75 -4.92 -0.74
CA LEU A 59 -0.30 -4.48 0.20
C LEU A 59 -1.32 -3.56 -0.46
N ASN A 60 -0.87 -2.65 -1.32
CA ASN A 60 -1.74 -1.60 -1.86
C ASN A 60 -2.40 -1.97 -3.19
N VAL A 61 -1.74 -2.74 -4.04
CA VAL A 61 -2.23 -3.07 -5.38
C VAL A 61 -2.59 -4.55 -5.50
N TRP A 62 -1.63 -5.43 -5.24
CA TRP A 62 -1.77 -6.86 -5.53
C TRP A 62 -2.88 -7.53 -4.72
N GLU A 63 -2.94 -7.32 -3.40
CA GLU A 63 -3.98 -7.92 -2.53
C GLU A 63 -5.39 -7.43 -2.87
N ASN A 64 -5.50 -6.25 -3.44
CA ASN A 64 -6.76 -5.69 -3.88
C ASN A 64 -7.21 -6.19 -5.25
N LEU A 65 -6.29 -6.40 -6.19
CA LEU A 65 -6.61 -6.71 -7.58
C LEU A 65 -6.54 -8.19 -7.94
N ASN A 66 -5.93 -9.05 -7.11
CA ASN A 66 -5.78 -10.49 -7.39
C ASN A 66 -7.09 -11.30 -7.30
N LYS A 67 -8.21 -10.69 -6.94
CA LYS A 67 -9.50 -11.37 -6.78
C LYS A 67 -10.07 -11.80 -8.14
N GLN A 68 -10.79 -12.95 -8.15
CA GLN A 68 -11.39 -13.51 -9.36
C GLN A 68 -12.43 -12.60 -10.01
N ASN A 69 -13.12 -11.77 -9.23
CA ASN A 69 -14.06 -10.76 -9.74
C ASN A 69 -13.39 -9.44 -10.12
N ARG A 70 -12.06 -9.40 -10.21
CA ARG A 70 -11.25 -8.24 -10.61
C ARG A 70 -10.22 -8.66 -11.67
N CYS A 71 -8.97 -8.22 -11.52
CA CYS A 71 -7.91 -8.53 -12.48
C CYS A 71 -7.44 -10.00 -12.41
N GLY A 72 -7.63 -10.67 -11.27
CA GLY A 72 -7.17 -12.04 -11.04
C GLY A 72 -7.79 -13.09 -11.96
N ALA A 73 -8.98 -12.85 -12.51
CA ALA A 73 -9.59 -13.77 -13.46
C ALA A 73 -8.75 -13.97 -14.73
N CYS A 74 -8.07 -12.92 -15.20
CA CYS A 74 -7.35 -12.91 -16.47
C CYS A 74 -5.83 -12.74 -16.30
N HIS A 75 -5.37 -11.93 -15.35
CA HIS A 75 -3.97 -11.53 -15.21
C HIS A 75 -3.20 -12.31 -14.12
N SER A 76 -3.73 -13.47 -13.71
CA SER A 76 -3.10 -14.38 -12.76
C SER A 76 -2.02 -15.28 -13.41
N THR A 77 -1.47 -16.19 -12.63
CA THR A 77 -0.46 -17.18 -13.08
C THR A 77 -0.97 -17.99 -14.27
N GLY A 78 -0.22 -17.99 -15.36
CA GLY A 78 -0.61 -18.67 -16.60
C GLY A 78 -1.70 -17.96 -17.41
N GLY A 79 -2.19 -16.82 -16.95
CA GLY A 79 -3.21 -16.02 -17.62
C GLY A 79 -2.65 -15.07 -18.66
N GLN A 80 -3.44 -14.02 -18.98
CA GLN A 80 -3.08 -13.03 -19.99
C GLN A 80 -1.99 -12.08 -19.50
N SER A 81 -1.03 -11.78 -20.38
CA SER A 81 0.01 -10.78 -20.09
C SER A 81 -0.58 -9.35 -20.16
N PRO A 82 -0.13 -8.46 -19.24
CA PRO A 82 0.83 -8.69 -18.15
C PRO A 82 0.21 -9.44 -16.97
N THR A 83 0.92 -10.42 -16.39
CA THR A 83 0.45 -11.25 -15.26
C THR A 83 0.74 -10.59 -13.91
N PHE A 84 0.31 -9.34 -13.77
CA PHE A 84 0.66 -8.46 -12.62
C PHE A 84 -0.07 -8.82 -11.31
N VAL A 85 -1.00 -9.75 -11.33
CA VAL A 85 -1.66 -10.29 -10.13
C VAL A 85 -1.51 -11.82 -10.03
N ARG A 86 -0.41 -12.36 -10.57
CA ARG A 86 -0.07 -13.78 -10.43
C ARG A 86 0.07 -14.18 -8.95
N MET A 87 -0.32 -15.41 -8.63
CA MET A 87 -0.44 -15.90 -7.26
C MET A 87 0.77 -16.71 -6.79
N ASP A 88 1.67 -17.10 -7.68
CA ASP A 88 2.84 -17.94 -7.40
C ASP A 88 4.06 -17.13 -6.93
N ASP A 89 4.23 -15.89 -7.42
CA ASP A 89 5.37 -15.04 -7.06
C ASP A 89 5.01 -13.54 -7.15
N VAL A 90 4.95 -12.87 -6.00
CA VAL A 90 4.64 -11.43 -5.93
C VAL A 90 5.76 -10.56 -6.52
N ASN A 91 7.01 -11.02 -6.52
CA ASN A 91 8.12 -10.26 -7.10
C ASN A 91 8.02 -10.22 -8.63
N LEU A 92 7.62 -11.35 -9.23
CA LEU A 92 7.34 -11.41 -10.66
C LEU A 92 6.06 -10.64 -11.01
N ALA A 93 5.03 -10.66 -10.14
CA ALA A 93 3.84 -9.82 -10.29
C ALA A 93 4.21 -8.34 -10.30
N TYR A 94 5.04 -7.92 -9.36
CA TYR A 94 5.56 -6.56 -9.27
C TYR A 94 6.29 -6.12 -10.55
N ALA A 95 7.18 -6.96 -11.08
CA ALA A 95 7.90 -6.64 -12.32
C ALA A 95 6.96 -6.35 -13.49
N GLN A 96 5.86 -7.12 -13.59
CA GLN A 96 4.82 -6.87 -14.60
C GLN A 96 4.01 -5.61 -14.32
N ALA A 97 3.62 -5.37 -13.05
CA ALA A 97 2.88 -4.18 -12.63
C ALA A 97 3.69 -2.90 -12.88
N ASN A 98 4.97 -2.92 -12.52
CA ASN A 98 5.88 -1.77 -12.68
C ASN A 98 6.07 -1.36 -14.14
N SER A 99 5.89 -2.27 -15.09
CA SER A 99 5.97 -1.97 -16.53
C SER A 99 4.75 -1.21 -17.08
N ILE A 100 3.64 -1.18 -16.34
CA ILE A 100 2.36 -0.60 -16.73
C ILE A 100 1.81 0.44 -15.75
N ALA A 101 2.52 0.68 -14.64
CA ALA A 101 2.22 1.71 -13.66
C ALA A 101 3.06 2.96 -13.91
N ASP A 102 2.46 4.12 -13.69
CA ASP A 102 3.15 5.42 -13.59
C ASP A 102 3.04 5.88 -12.13
N LEU A 103 4.11 5.68 -11.36
CA LEU A 103 4.13 6.01 -9.93
C LEU A 103 4.26 7.52 -9.68
N ALA A 104 4.73 8.29 -10.67
CA ALA A 104 4.80 9.74 -10.60
C ALA A 104 3.42 10.37 -10.87
N ASN A 105 2.64 9.76 -11.77
CA ASN A 105 1.32 10.21 -12.16
C ASN A 105 0.35 9.03 -12.20
N PRO A 106 -0.11 8.50 -11.05
CA PRO A 106 -0.88 7.26 -10.96
C PRO A 106 -2.07 7.15 -11.89
N ALA A 107 -2.80 8.26 -12.13
CA ALA A 107 -3.93 8.30 -13.05
C ALA A 107 -3.54 8.01 -14.51
N ASN A 108 -2.28 8.21 -14.90
CA ASN A 108 -1.78 7.94 -16.25
C ASN A 108 -1.32 6.48 -16.42
N SER A 109 -1.34 5.70 -15.37
CA SER A 109 -0.98 4.27 -15.43
C SER A 109 -1.84 3.54 -16.46
N ARG A 110 -1.21 2.68 -17.26
CA ARG A 110 -1.91 1.93 -18.30
C ARG A 110 -3.06 1.08 -17.76
N MET A 111 -2.90 0.51 -16.56
CA MET A 111 -3.98 -0.26 -15.92
C MET A 111 -5.18 0.63 -15.55
N VAL A 112 -4.97 1.89 -15.15
CA VAL A 112 -6.03 2.87 -14.88
C VAL A 112 -6.74 3.24 -16.15
N THR A 113 -6.01 3.72 -17.17
CA THR A 113 -6.59 4.18 -18.43
C THR A 113 -7.34 3.08 -19.19
N LYS A 114 -6.88 1.83 -19.08
CA LYS A 114 -7.58 0.67 -19.67
C LYS A 114 -8.91 0.40 -18.99
N VAL A 115 -8.96 0.38 -17.65
CA VAL A 115 -10.19 0.08 -16.92
C VAL A 115 -11.17 1.23 -17.02
N ALA A 116 -10.72 2.49 -16.91
CA ALA A 116 -11.55 3.66 -17.16
C ALA A 116 -12.10 3.75 -18.60
N GLY A 117 -11.49 3.04 -19.54
CA GLY A 117 -11.94 2.90 -20.92
C GLY A 117 -12.77 1.64 -21.22
N GLY A 118 -13.35 0.99 -20.21
CA GLY A 118 -14.27 -0.15 -20.38
C GLY A 118 -13.63 -1.53 -20.33
N HIS A 119 -12.44 -1.66 -19.73
CA HIS A 119 -11.79 -2.96 -19.57
C HIS A 119 -12.15 -3.59 -18.21
N ASN A 120 -13.17 -4.41 -18.17
CA ASN A 120 -13.53 -5.29 -17.05
C ASN A 120 -13.65 -4.55 -15.67
N CYS A 121 -14.46 -3.50 -15.61
CA CYS A 121 -14.79 -2.84 -14.36
C CYS A 121 -15.72 -3.72 -13.48
N TRP A 122 -15.55 -3.65 -12.18
CA TRP A 122 -16.36 -4.38 -11.17
C TRP A 122 -17.27 -3.45 -10.35
N LEU A 123 -17.28 -2.16 -10.67
CA LEU A 123 -18.14 -1.12 -10.06
C LEU A 123 -19.19 -0.64 -11.05
N ASP A 124 -20.02 0.29 -10.61
CA ASP A 124 -21.14 0.81 -11.39
C ASP A 124 -20.72 1.63 -12.63
N SER A 125 -19.45 2.08 -12.68
CA SER A 125 -18.91 2.79 -13.84
C SER A 125 -17.42 2.53 -14.02
N ASP A 126 -16.97 2.57 -15.27
CA ASP A 126 -15.57 2.39 -15.64
C ASP A 126 -14.66 3.45 -15.02
N SER A 127 -15.13 4.70 -14.92
CA SER A 127 -14.41 5.77 -14.23
C SER A 127 -14.22 5.48 -12.75
N ALA A 128 -15.24 4.95 -12.05
CA ALA A 128 -15.12 4.59 -10.64
C ALA A 128 -14.07 3.51 -10.41
N CYS A 129 -13.97 2.52 -11.31
CA CYS A 129 -12.89 1.55 -11.27
C CYS A 129 -11.51 2.18 -11.50
N GLY A 130 -11.42 3.12 -12.45
CA GLY A 130 -10.20 3.89 -12.70
C GLY A 130 -9.75 4.67 -11.46
N ASP A 131 -10.67 5.34 -10.78
CA ASP A 131 -10.40 6.11 -9.56
C ASP A 131 -9.89 5.22 -8.43
N VAL A 132 -10.49 4.06 -8.24
CA VAL A 132 -10.06 3.08 -7.22
C VAL A 132 -8.66 2.55 -7.51
N ILE A 133 -8.34 2.19 -8.76
CA ILE A 133 -6.98 1.73 -9.13
C ILE A 133 -5.97 2.87 -8.97
N THR A 134 -6.35 4.11 -9.32
CA THR A 134 -5.51 5.31 -9.10
C THR A 134 -5.16 5.44 -7.61
N ALA A 135 -6.13 5.29 -6.72
CA ALA A 135 -5.90 5.34 -5.28
C ALA A 135 -4.95 4.23 -4.80
N TYR A 136 -5.06 3.01 -5.32
CA TYR A 136 -4.15 1.90 -5.00
C TYR A 136 -2.72 2.18 -5.45
N ILE A 137 -2.53 2.71 -6.65
CA ILE A 137 -1.18 3.05 -7.17
C ILE A 137 -0.60 4.24 -6.40
N THR A 138 -1.43 5.24 -6.03
CA THR A 138 -1.01 6.37 -5.19
C THR A 138 -0.52 5.89 -3.82
N ALA A 139 -1.23 4.95 -3.19
CA ALA A 139 -0.82 4.37 -1.92
C ALA A 139 0.48 3.54 -2.06
N TRP A 140 0.65 2.82 -3.16
CA TRP A 140 1.90 2.13 -3.48
C TRP A 140 3.06 3.13 -3.62
N ALA A 141 2.92 4.18 -4.45
CA ALA A 141 3.91 5.23 -4.62
C ALA A 141 4.25 5.94 -3.30
N GLY A 142 3.25 6.24 -2.46
CA GLY A 142 3.42 6.83 -1.14
C GLY A 142 4.16 5.91 -0.15
N GLY A 143 3.94 4.61 -0.23
CA GLY A 143 4.65 3.62 0.57
C GLY A 143 6.15 3.58 0.29
N ILE A 144 6.56 3.84 -0.95
CA ILE A 144 7.98 3.94 -1.35
C ILE A 144 8.62 5.19 -0.75
N THR A 145 7.95 6.33 -0.81
CA THR A 145 8.48 7.60 -0.29
C THR A 145 8.61 7.60 1.23
N GLY A 146 7.70 6.90 1.94
CA GLY A 146 7.78 6.72 3.39
C GLY A 146 8.96 5.86 3.84
N VAL A 147 9.42 4.92 3.00
CA VAL A 147 10.57 4.05 3.26
C VAL A 147 11.87 4.64 2.71
N GLY A 148 11.78 5.51 1.71
CA GLY A 148 12.95 6.15 1.06
C GLY A 148 13.78 7.05 1.98
N ASN A 149 13.25 7.45 3.14
CA ASN A 149 14.02 8.16 4.17
C ASN A 149 14.89 7.24 5.04
N VAL A 150 14.83 5.92 4.87
CA VAL A 150 15.60 4.97 5.69
C VAL A 150 16.62 4.19 4.86
N ILE A 151 16.51 4.18 3.55
CA ILE A 151 17.55 3.68 2.67
C ILE A 151 18.37 4.90 2.19
N GLU A 152 19.10 5.50 3.10
CA GLU A 152 20.36 6.06 2.69
C GLU A 152 21.06 4.94 1.91
N ARG A 153 21.13 5.07 0.59
CA ARG A 153 22.05 4.27 -0.19
C ARG A 153 23.42 4.61 0.38
N VAL A 154 23.86 3.78 1.30
CA VAL A 154 25.29 3.72 1.58
C VAL A 154 25.89 3.31 0.24
N ALA A 155 26.30 4.33 -0.53
CA ALA A 155 27.11 4.09 -1.68
C ALA A 155 28.25 3.19 -1.15
N PRO A 156 28.52 2.04 -1.78
CA PRO A 156 29.66 1.24 -1.36
C PRO A 156 30.83 2.22 -1.30
N PRO A 157 31.60 2.21 -0.22
CA PRO A 157 32.69 3.15 -0.06
C PRO A 157 33.47 3.15 -1.36
N LEU A 158 33.60 4.35 -1.96
CA LEU A 158 34.44 4.52 -3.16
C LEU A 158 35.73 3.82 -2.83
N ARG A 159 36.07 2.77 -3.57
CA ARG A 159 37.35 2.10 -3.41
C ARG A 159 38.40 3.19 -3.55
N ASP A 160 39.16 3.35 -2.49
CA ASP A 160 40.32 4.24 -2.52
C ASP A 160 41.19 3.83 -3.71
N PRO A 161 41.47 4.71 -4.69
CA PRO A 161 42.27 4.35 -5.87
C PRO A 161 43.67 3.85 -5.53
N GLY A 162 44.06 3.90 -4.23
CA GLY A 162 45.32 3.38 -3.71
C GLY A 162 45.28 1.90 -3.28
N ASP A 163 44.10 1.26 -3.15
CA ASP A 163 44.02 -0.14 -2.69
C ASP A 163 44.04 -1.12 -3.87
N SER A 164 45.18 -1.09 -4.60
CA SER A 164 45.52 -2.10 -5.61
C SER A 164 45.95 -3.40 -4.94
N LYS A 165 45.09 -4.04 -4.20
CA LYS A 165 45.24 -5.47 -3.94
C LYS A 165 44.87 -6.21 -5.20
N SER A 166 45.91 -6.51 -5.99
CA SER A 166 45.83 -7.44 -7.11
C SER A 166 45.22 -8.74 -6.58
N PHE A 167 44.02 -9.09 -7.10
CA PHE A 167 43.51 -10.44 -6.91
C PHE A 167 44.53 -11.39 -7.55
N PRO A 168 45.01 -12.41 -6.86
CA PRO A 168 45.78 -13.45 -7.52
C PRO A 168 44.85 -14.07 -8.58
N VAL A 169 45.16 -13.79 -9.85
CA VAL A 169 44.55 -14.54 -10.95
C VAL A 169 45.10 -15.97 -10.79
N ASP A 170 44.26 -16.84 -10.24
CA ASP A 170 44.58 -18.27 -10.22
C ASP A 170 44.53 -18.75 -11.67
N SER A 171 45.72 -18.82 -12.27
CA SER A 171 45.93 -19.21 -13.66
C SER A 171 45.78 -20.73 -13.87
N GLY A 172 45.12 -21.42 -12.93
CA GLY A 172 44.95 -22.87 -12.95
C GLY A 172 43.70 -23.41 -13.67
N LEU A 173 42.78 -22.54 -14.16
CA LEU A 173 41.48 -23.02 -14.67
C LEU A 173 41.37 -23.11 -16.20
N PHE A 174 42.42 -22.85 -16.95
CA PHE A 174 42.41 -23.00 -18.43
C PHE A 174 43.60 -23.83 -18.94
N ALA A 175 43.73 -25.04 -18.43
CA ALA A 175 44.62 -26.04 -19.04
C ALA A 175 43.84 -27.32 -19.25
N ALA A 176 43.48 -27.55 -20.50
CA ALA A 176 43.12 -28.75 -21.25
C ALA A 176 41.75 -28.70 -21.90
#